data_605d91bd3258477eb772ab758bf7979e
#
_entry.id   605d91bd3258477eb772ab758bf7979e
#
_cell.length_a   1.000
_cell.length_b   1.000
_cell.length_c   1.000
_cell.angle_alpha   90.00
_cell.angle_beta   90.00
_cell.angle_gamma   90.00
#
_symmetry.space_group_name_H-M   'P 1'
#
loop_
_entity.id
_entity.type
_entity.pdbx_description
1 polymer ?
#
loop_
_entity_poly.entity_id
_entity_poly.type
_entity_poly.pdbx_seq_one_letter_code
_entity_poly.pdbx_strand_id
1 'polypeptide(L)'
;MSSTVWIIIGIFAYALFMVWHGFSNFRETSKSAESFFNADRGVTPFVLICTTAISVYSGLSYYGYPSSIYRFGIGYFAGCGCAITAFLFCIIGYRLWILGREYGFQTPSDYLRERYYSEGFGLFTAILLVIFIIPYVALQLITIGEGIVTTTNGAFPYVAAVALGTVCVSLHIIGGGMKSVAWLDTFHMVLGFAAVYVVLVFIVMKYFPDGGLVQAAQKVMDNPETASILSTPGPEGAYDWKGMLNLSITGAVATIVWPHIFMRCYIAKDLKNFKVMSWAMPLVYASVFVGLAIIGCIVAPAILGSGFENPDTIMPILATKYCPPIISFISLLCLFAFAVSTSDSMLLSASAMASRDIYTRHKYELKGKTVEPKSVVKFGRIVLLVLMVAVLVITALKPTYITDYAYRLSSPFFAMIMPCTIGGLFWKRGTKEGAVAGTVGGVIVVILLTFIITPPFGFSALIWGLLVNAALYIIVSLCTKVPDDIVNKYITKVDTIIAAGTEVNTISRRTAEKALAAGMK
;
A
#
# COMPACT_ATOMS: atom_id res chain seq x y z
N MET A 1 20.36 -6.67 -33.13
CA MET A 1 19.16 -7.14 -32.42
C MET A 1 18.17 -5.98 -32.35
N SER A 2 16.88 -6.22 -32.53
CA SER A 2 15.87 -5.16 -32.37
C SER A 2 15.80 -4.67 -30.92
N SER A 3 15.39 -3.42 -30.70
CA SER A 3 15.19 -2.86 -29.34
C SER A 3 14.27 -3.75 -28.49
N THR A 4 13.25 -4.34 -29.09
CA THR A 4 12.31 -5.25 -28.44
C THR A 4 13.00 -6.50 -27.86
N VAL A 5 13.97 -7.09 -28.57
CA VAL A 5 14.68 -8.27 -28.07
C VAL A 5 15.52 -7.96 -26.84
N TRP A 6 16.19 -6.80 -26.81
CA TRP A 6 16.94 -6.35 -25.64
C TRP A 6 16.04 -6.11 -24.43
N ILE A 7 14.85 -5.53 -24.65
CA ILE A 7 13.87 -5.32 -23.60
C ILE A 7 13.39 -6.66 -23.02
N ILE A 8 13.09 -7.64 -23.88
CA ILE A 8 12.66 -8.98 -23.44
C ILE A 8 13.78 -9.67 -22.64
N ILE A 9 15.02 -9.62 -23.10
CA ILE A 9 16.17 -10.18 -22.34
C ILE A 9 16.27 -9.49 -20.97
N GLY A 10 16.12 -8.16 -20.92
CA GLY A 10 16.16 -7.39 -19.69
C GLY A 10 15.04 -7.77 -18.71
N ILE A 11 13.83 -8.03 -19.20
CA ILE A 11 12.70 -8.51 -18.39
C ILE A 11 13.04 -9.85 -17.75
N PHE A 12 13.56 -10.81 -18.52
CA PHE A 12 13.94 -12.12 -17.98
C PHE A 12 15.13 -12.03 -17.02
N ALA A 13 16.12 -11.19 -17.30
CA ALA A 13 17.23 -10.94 -16.38
C ALA A 13 16.76 -10.38 -15.04
N TYR A 14 15.83 -9.41 -15.08
CA TYR A 14 15.22 -8.86 -13.88
C TYR A 14 14.37 -9.89 -13.13
N ALA A 15 13.59 -10.69 -13.83
CA ALA A 15 12.82 -11.79 -13.24
C ALA A 15 13.72 -12.80 -12.50
N LEU A 16 14.83 -13.19 -13.11
CA LEU A 16 15.83 -14.07 -12.50
C LEU A 16 16.48 -13.41 -11.26
N PHE A 17 16.80 -12.12 -11.33
CA PHE A 17 17.32 -11.37 -10.19
C PHE A 17 16.33 -11.38 -9.02
N MET A 18 15.05 -11.15 -9.26
CA MET A 18 14.01 -11.19 -8.21
C MET A 18 13.92 -12.55 -7.54
N VAL A 19 13.88 -13.63 -8.35
CA VAL A 19 13.82 -15.00 -7.82
C VAL A 19 15.06 -15.32 -7.01
N TRP A 20 16.25 -15.03 -7.54
CA TRP A 20 17.51 -15.22 -6.83
C TRP A 20 17.52 -14.46 -5.50
N HIS A 21 17.15 -13.18 -5.51
CA HIS A 21 17.07 -12.35 -4.31
C HIS A 21 16.07 -12.92 -3.27
N GLY A 22 14.90 -13.38 -3.71
CA GLY A 22 13.92 -14.03 -2.85
C GLY A 22 14.51 -15.24 -2.13
N PHE A 23 15.15 -16.14 -2.87
CA PHE A 23 15.70 -17.37 -2.30
C PHE A 23 17.00 -17.18 -1.50
N SER A 24 17.68 -16.04 -1.61
CA SER A 24 18.89 -15.75 -0.84
C SER A 24 18.68 -15.81 0.68
N ASN A 25 17.50 -15.48 1.16
CA ASN A 25 17.12 -15.49 2.58
C ASN A 25 16.28 -16.71 3.00
N PHE A 26 16.05 -17.68 2.10
CA PHE A 26 15.10 -18.79 2.31
C PHE A 26 15.37 -19.60 3.58
N ARG A 27 16.64 -19.91 3.86
CA ARG A 27 17.02 -20.71 5.04
C ARG A 27 16.70 -19.98 6.35
N GLU A 28 16.92 -18.68 6.39
CA GLU A 28 16.68 -17.86 7.57
C GLU A 28 15.18 -17.66 7.81
N THR A 29 14.45 -17.24 6.80
CA THR A 29 13.01 -16.97 6.87
C THR A 29 12.15 -18.21 7.08
N SER A 30 12.71 -19.40 6.83
CA SER A 30 12.01 -20.67 7.08
C SER A 30 12.04 -21.11 8.54
N LYS A 31 12.80 -20.43 9.42
CA LYS A 31 12.98 -20.84 10.83
C LYS A 31 11.78 -20.50 11.69
N SER A 32 11.17 -19.32 11.49
CA SER A 32 10.09 -18.81 12.33
C SER A 32 9.12 -17.92 11.58
N ALA A 33 7.88 -17.83 12.10
CA ALA A 33 6.88 -16.88 11.61
C ALA A 33 7.34 -15.42 11.79
N GLU A 34 8.06 -15.11 12.88
CA GLU A 34 8.62 -13.79 13.15
C GLU A 34 9.62 -13.36 12.07
N SER A 35 10.52 -14.25 11.68
CA SER A 35 11.46 -13.99 10.59
C SER A 35 10.76 -13.84 9.23
N PHE A 36 9.80 -14.71 8.93
CA PHE A 36 9.11 -14.72 7.65
C PHE A 36 8.17 -13.53 7.47
N PHE A 37 7.33 -13.20 8.48
CA PHE A 37 6.30 -12.16 8.36
C PHE A 37 6.75 -10.78 8.87
N ASN A 38 7.70 -10.71 9.82
CA ASN A 38 8.08 -9.47 10.50
C ASN A 38 9.56 -9.11 10.37
N ALA A 39 10.36 -9.81 9.54
CA ALA A 39 11.78 -9.54 9.36
C ALA A 39 12.55 -9.42 10.70
N ASP A 40 12.20 -10.27 11.68
CA ASP A 40 12.76 -10.28 13.05
C ASP A 40 12.68 -8.90 13.74
N ARG A 41 11.77 -8.03 13.30
CA ARG A 41 11.60 -6.63 13.77
C ARG A 41 12.91 -5.83 13.75
N GLY A 42 13.74 -6.09 12.76
CA GLY A 42 15.09 -5.52 12.66
C GLY A 42 15.25 -4.44 11.61
N VAL A 43 14.14 -3.94 11.00
CA VAL A 43 14.21 -3.01 9.88
C VAL A 43 14.67 -1.63 10.31
N THR A 44 15.73 -1.15 9.67
CA THR A 44 16.37 0.15 9.95
C THR A 44 15.54 1.32 9.40
N PRO A 45 15.78 2.58 9.86
CA PRO A 45 14.99 3.74 9.41
C PRO A 45 14.96 3.92 7.89
N PHE A 46 16.11 3.83 7.22
CA PHE A 46 16.20 4.01 5.78
C PHE A 46 15.40 2.94 5.01
N VAL A 47 15.58 1.67 5.36
CA VAL A 47 14.85 0.56 4.74
C VAL A 47 13.35 0.67 5.04
N LEU A 48 12.96 1.09 6.25
CA LEU A 48 11.54 1.26 6.61
C LEU A 48 10.89 2.38 5.81
N ILE A 49 11.57 3.50 5.60
CA ILE A 49 11.09 4.60 4.75
C ILE A 49 10.89 4.11 3.32
N CYS A 50 11.91 3.48 2.74
CA CYS A 50 11.85 2.98 1.37
C CYS A 50 10.73 1.95 1.19
N THR A 51 10.66 0.91 2.06
CA THR A 51 9.65 -0.14 1.93
C THR A 51 8.23 0.39 2.18
N THR A 52 8.05 1.36 3.09
CA THR A 52 6.74 1.98 3.33
C THR A 52 6.33 2.86 2.15
N ALA A 53 7.23 3.70 1.64
CA ALA A 53 6.97 4.59 0.52
C ALA A 53 6.60 3.81 -0.76
N ILE A 54 7.45 2.87 -1.15
CA ILE A 54 7.26 2.11 -2.39
C ILE A 54 6.01 1.21 -2.34
N SER A 55 5.62 0.73 -1.15
CA SER A 55 4.41 -0.09 -0.99
C SER A 55 3.11 0.72 -1.13
N VAL A 56 3.16 2.04 -1.02
CA VAL A 56 2.03 2.94 -1.33
C VAL A 56 2.03 3.27 -2.82
N TYR A 57 3.20 3.42 -3.43
CA TYR A 57 3.28 3.56 -4.88
C TYR A 57 2.93 2.22 -5.54
N SER A 58 2.02 2.27 -6.48
CA SER A 58 1.52 1.09 -7.19
C SER A 58 1.70 1.26 -8.69
N GLY A 59 1.47 0.21 -9.46
CA GLY A 59 1.39 0.32 -10.91
C GLY A 59 0.39 1.40 -11.35
N LEU A 60 -0.72 1.54 -10.59
CA LEU A 60 -1.69 2.61 -10.79
C LEU A 60 -1.06 4.00 -10.54
N SER A 61 -0.17 4.15 -9.57
CA SER A 61 0.51 5.43 -9.34
C SER A 61 1.39 5.80 -10.52
N TYR A 62 2.10 4.86 -11.12
CA TYR A 62 2.98 5.15 -12.24
C TYR A 62 2.24 5.45 -13.55
N TYR A 63 1.20 4.68 -13.87
CA TYR A 63 0.40 4.89 -15.09
C TYR A 63 -0.81 5.80 -14.86
N GLY A 64 -1.60 5.50 -13.85
CA GLY A 64 -2.86 6.16 -13.63
C GLY A 64 -2.77 7.57 -13.06
N TYR A 65 -1.69 7.89 -12.31
CA TYR A 65 -1.59 9.22 -11.70
C TYR A 65 -1.34 10.34 -12.74
N PRO A 66 -0.35 10.22 -13.67
CA PRO A 66 -0.22 11.17 -14.77
C PRO A 66 -1.45 11.23 -15.66
N SER A 67 -2.08 10.08 -15.92
CA SER A 67 -3.33 9.96 -16.67
C SER A 67 -4.47 10.74 -16.01
N SER A 68 -4.65 10.56 -14.71
CA SER A 68 -5.72 11.24 -13.96
C SER A 68 -5.50 12.75 -13.91
N ILE A 69 -4.25 13.20 -13.77
CA ILE A 69 -3.92 14.63 -13.80
C ILE A 69 -4.18 15.20 -15.20
N TYR A 70 -3.82 14.49 -16.25
CA TYR A 70 -4.13 14.90 -17.62
C TYR A 70 -5.64 15.04 -17.88
N ARG A 71 -6.46 14.11 -17.36
CA ARG A 71 -7.92 14.12 -17.50
C ARG A 71 -8.61 15.16 -16.62
N PHE A 72 -8.20 15.25 -15.35
CA PHE A 72 -8.93 15.98 -14.32
C PHE A 72 -8.25 17.29 -13.92
N GLY A 73 -7.07 17.57 -14.46
CA GLY A 73 -6.29 18.75 -14.15
C GLY A 73 -5.47 18.63 -12.87
N ILE A 74 -4.73 19.71 -12.57
CA ILE A 74 -3.80 19.81 -11.43
C ILE A 74 -4.50 19.61 -10.08
N GLY A 75 -5.80 19.83 -10.00
CA GLY A 75 -6.62 19.58 -8.81
C GLY A 75 -6.51 18.13 -8.30
N TYR A 76 -6.27 17.17 -9.18
CA TYR A 76 -6.03 15.77 -8.80
C TYR A 76 -4.76 15.60 -7.95
N PHE A 77 -3.77 16.48 -8.08
CA PHE A 77 -2.58 16.50 -7.24
C PHE A 77 -2.90 16.74 -5.75
N ALA A 78 -3.96 17.50 -5.45
CA ALA A 78 -4.39 17.71 -4.07
C ALA A 78 -4.72 16.39 -3.34
N GLY A 79 -5.16 15.37 -4.09
CA GLY A 79 -5.36 14.01 -3.59
C GLY A 79 -4.08 13.27 -3.23
N CYS A 80 -2.91 13.88 -3.44
CA CYS A 80 -1.61 13.38 -2.97
C CYS A 80 -1.48 13.49 -1.43
N GLY A 81 -2.59 13.31 -0.71
CA GLY A 81 -2.65 13.24 0.75
C GLY A 81 -1.72 12.19 1.37
N CYS A 82 -0.98 11.43 0.55
CA CYS A 82 0.06 10.50 1.00
C CYS A 82 1.09 11.15 1.94
N ALA A 83 1.36 12.44 1.80
CA ALA A 83 2.20 13.19 2.74
C ALA A 83 1.57 13.24 4.14
N ILE A 84 0.24 13.38 4.23
CA ILE A 84 -0.52 13.35 5.49
C ILE A 84 -0.47 11.93 6.09
N THR A 85 -0.51 10.89 5.28
CA THR A 85 -0.35 9.50 5.72
C THR A 85 0.94 9.32 6.50
N ALA A 86 2.03 9.98 6.10
CA ALA A 86 3.30 9.88 6.82
C ALA A 86 3.18 10.40 8.27
N PHE A 87 2.46 11.49 8.50
CA PHE A 87 2.19 11.98 9.87
C PHE A 87 1.31 11.02 10.65
N LEU A 88 0.23 10.52 10.03
CA LEU A 88 -0.66 9.54 10.68
C LEU A 88 0.11 8.26 11.03
N PHE A 89 0.99 7.79 10.13
CA PHE A 89 1.85 6.65 10.38
C PHE A 89 2.73 6.87 11.63
N CYS A 90 3.31 8.06 11.78
CA CYS A 90 4.14 8.37 12.95
C CYS A 90 3.32 8.43 14.25
N ILE A 91 2.12 9.01 14.22
CA ILE A 91 1.27 9.13 15.41
C ILE A 91 0.68 7.76 15.80
N ILE A 92 0.06 7.07 14.87
CA ILE A 92 -0.60 5.78 15.08
C ILE A 92 0.45 4.66 15.16
N GLY A 93 1.40 4.66 14.25
CA GLY A 93 2.44 3.65 14.12
C GLY A 93 3.33 3.55 15.35
N TYR A 94 3.63 4.67 15.98
CA TYR A 94 4.37 4.71 17.24
C TYR A 94 3.69 3.89 18.34
N ARG A 95 2.38 4.08 18.55
CA ARG A 95 1.60 3.34 19.54
C ARG A 95 1.45 1.87 19.15
N LEU A 96 1.21 1.57 17.88
CA LEU A 96 1.16 0.20 17.37
C LEU A 96 2.49 -0.53 17.57
N TRP A 97 3.62 0.15 17.34
CA TRP A 97 4.93 -0.42 17.57
C TRP A 97 5.15 -0.80 19.04
N ILE A 98 4.79 0.07 19.99
CA ILE A 98 4.87 -0.22 21.42
C ILE A 98 4.03 -1.46 21.75
N LEU A 99 2.78 -1.50 21.31
CA LEU A 99 1.87 -2.62 21.52
C LEU A 99 2.39 -3.91 20.86
N GLY A 100 2.91 -3.80 19.64
CA GLY A 100 3.50 -4.93 18.93
C GLY A 100 4.71 -5.52 19.66
N ARG A 101 5.57 -4.66 20.26
CA ARG A 101 6.72 -5.10 21.04
C ARG A 101 6.32 -5.70 22.40
N GLU A 102 5.29 -5.13 23.02
CA GLU A 102 4.83 -5.57 24.35
C GLU A 102 4.03 -6.87 24.29
N TYR A 103 3.16 -7.04 23.27
CA TYR A 103 2.21 -8.16 23.20
C TYR A 103 2.46 -9.11 22.01
N GLY A 104 3.47 -8.87 21.20
CA GLY A 104 3.83 -9.76 20.10
C GLY A 104 2.90 -9.69 18.89
N PHE A 105 2.16 -8.59 18.71
CA PHE A 105 1.26 -8.44 17.56
C PHE A 105 2.00 -8.49 16.23
N GLN A 106 1.38 -9.15 15.25
CA GLN A 106 1.94 -9.35 13.92
C GLN A 106 1.01 -8.81 12.82
N THR A 107 -0.29 -8.71 13.08
CA THR A 107 -1.31 -8.33 12.11
C THR A 107 -2.24 -7.25 12.67
N PRO A 108 -2.98 -6.53 11.81
CA PRO A 108 -4.05 -5.63 12.26
C PRO A 108 -5.11 -6.36 13.10
N SER A 109 -5.45 -7.58 12.69
CA SER A 109 -6.47 -8.40 13.37
C SER A 109 -6.02 -8.86 14.76
N ASP A 110 -4.73 -9.14 14.98
CA ASP A 110 -4.17 -9.41 16.32
C ASP A 110 -4.48 -8.25 17.27
N TYR A 111 -4.15 -7.02 16.83
CA TYR A 111 -4.42 -5.82 17.63
C TYR A 111 -5.90 -5.63 17.92
N LEU A 112 -6.75 -5.71 16.90
CA LEU A 112 -8.19 -5.49 17.05
C LEU A 112 -8.85 -6.56 17.92
N ARG A 113 -8.48 -7.83 17.76
CA ARG A 113 -8.94 -8.94 18.60
C ARG A 113 -8.63 -8.70 20.07
N GLU A 114 -7.40 -8.40 20.37
CA GLU A 114 -6.91 -8.22 21.73
C GLU A 114 -7.46 -6.94 22.38
N ARG A 115 -7.46 -5.81 21.64
CA ARG A 115 -7.97 -4.52 22.14
C ARG A 115 -9.47 -4.57 22.45
N TYR A 116 -10.22 -5.30 21.63
CA TYR A 116 -11.67 -5.44 21.79
C TYR A 116 -12.08 -6.79 22.38
N TYR A 117 -11.15 -7.56 22.94
CA TYR A 117 -11.36 -8.85 23.61
C TYR A 117 -12.41 -9.72 22.89
N SER A 118 -12.34 -9.79 21.57
CA SER A 118 -13.32 -10.49 20.73
C SER A 118 -12.65 -11.32 19.64
N GLU A 119 -12.72 -12.65 19.80
CA GLU A 119 -12.24 -13.59 18.79
C GLU A 119 -13.01 -13.45 17.47
N GLY A 120 -14.34 -13.29 17.54
CA GLY A 120 -15.18 -13.11 16.36
C GLY A 120 -14.87 -11.84 15.59
N PHE A 121 -14.56 -10.74 16.28
CA PHE A 121 -14.18 -9.48 15.63
C PHE A 121 -12.80 -9.57 14.98
N GLY A 122 -11.84 -10.22 15.64
CA GLY A 122 -10.53 -10.50 15.06
C GLY A 122 -10.62 -11.38 13.80
N LEU A 123 -11.42 -12.45 13.85
CA LEU A 123 -11.63 -13.31 12.68
C LEU A 123 -12.34 -12.56 11.53
N PHE A 124 -13.39 -11.80 11.85
CA PHE A 124 -14.11 -10.99 10.86
C PHE A 124 -13.19 -10.01 10.14
N THR A 125 -12.38 -9.27 10.91
CA THR A 125 -11.45 -8.30 10.32
C THR A 125 -10.35 -8.98 9.51
N ALA A 126 -9.82 -10.13 9.92
CA ALA A 126 -8.85 -10.90 9.14
C ALA A 126 -9.43 -11.34 7.80
N ILE A 127 -10.64 -11.92 7.80
CA ILE A 127 -11.32 -12.37 6.57
C ILE A 127 -11.62 -11.19 5.66
N LEU A 128 -12.18 -10.09 6.19
CA LEU A 128 -12.47 -8.87 5.45
C LEU A 128 -11.23 -8.37 4.71
N LEU A 129 -10.13 -8.19 5.41
CA LEU A 129 -8.90 -7.65 4.85
C LEU A 129 -8.28 -8.60 3.80
N VAL A 130 -8.27 -9.91 4.05
CA VAL A 130 -7.73 -10.91 3.10
C VAL A 130 -8.53 -10.92 1.80
N ILE A 131 -9.86 -10.90 1.86
CA ILE A 131 -10.72 -10.91 0.66
C ILE A 131 -10.43 -9.68 -0.21
N PHE A 132 -10.36 -8.49 0.38
CA PHE A 132 -10.22 -7.26 -0.38
C PHE A 132 -8.77 -6.94 -0.81
N ILE A 133 -7.78 -7.74 -0.40
CA ILE A 133 -6.42 -7.73 -0.97
C ILE A 133 -6.42 -8.31 -2.40
N ILE A 134 -7.23 -9.32 -2.70
CA ILE A 134 -7.21 -10.02 -3.98
C ILE A 134 -7.42 -9.08 -5.19
N PRO A 135 -8.50 -8.27 -5.26
CA PRO A 135 -8.70 -7.37 -6.39
C PRO A 135 -7.61 -6.30 -6.51
N TYR A 136 -7.02 -5.87 -5.41
CA TYR A 136 -5.94 -4.87 -5.45
C TYR A 136 -4.64 -5.45 -6.01
N VAL A 137 -4.31 -6.70 -5.67
CA VAL A 137 -3.15 -7.40 -6.27
C VAL A 137 -3.39 -7.73 -7.74
N ALA A 138 -4.61 -8.12 -8.11
CA ALA A 138 -4.96 -8.34 -9.52
C ALA A 138 -4.70 -7.09 -10.37
N LEU A 139 -5.04 -5.90 -9.87
CA LEU A 139 -4.71 -4.64 -10.53
C LEU A 139 -3.21 -4.49 -10.81
N GLN A 140 -2.35 -4.82 -9.85
CA GLN A 140 -0.90 -4.71 -10.04
C GLN A 140 -0.39 -5.63 -11.17
N LEU A 141 -0.90 -6.85 -11.23
CA LEU A 141 -0.51 -7.79 -12.28
C LEU A 141 -1.04 -7.39 -13.66
N ILE A 142 -2.23 -6.76 -13.72
CA ILE A 142 -2.73 -6.17 -14.97
C ILE A 142 -1.78 -5.08 -15.45
N THR A 143 -1.37 -4.16 -14.57
CA THR A 143 -0.45 -3.08 -14.97
C THR A 143 0.91 -3.60 -15.44
N ILE A 144 1.42 -4.69 -14.84
CA ILE A 144 2.62 -5.39 -15.33
C ILE A 144 2.39 -5.96 -16.72
N GLY A 145 1.25 -6.66 -16.92
CA GLY A 145 0.89 -7.25 -18.22
C GLY A 145 0.80 -6.22 -19.33
N GLU A 146 0.04 -5.15 -19.11
CA GLU A 146 -0.11 -4.03 -20.06
C GLU A 146 1.22 -3.32 -20.32
N GLY A 147 2.04 -3.14 -19.29
CA GLY A 147 3.36 -2.52 -19.41
C GLY A 147 4.29 -3.30 -20.30
N ILE A 148 4.37 -4.63 -20.15
CA ILE A 148 5.17 -5.49 -21.02
C ILE A 148 4.66 -5.45 -22.45
N VAL A 149 3.35 -5.62 -22.66
CA VAL A 149 2.73 -5.61 -23.99
C VAL A 149 3.03 -4.29 -24.71
N THR A 150 2.79 -3.17 -24.05
CA THR A 150 3.00 -1.84 -24.64
C THR A 150 4.48 -1.59 -24.96
N THR A 151 5.38 -1.89 -24.02
CA THR A 151 6.82 -1.64 -24.20
C THR A 151 7.46 -2.56 -25.24
N THR A 152 6.89 -3.75 -25.44
CA THR A 152 7.35 -4.70 -26.48
C THR A 152 6.59 -4.55 -27.81
N ASN A 153 5.73 -3.54 -27.96
CA ASN A 153 4.86 -3.34 -29.13
C ASN A 153 4.04 -4.59 -29.49
N GLY A 154 3.50 -5.29 -28.48
CA GLY A 154 2.71 -6.50 -28.65
C GLY A 154 3.50 -7.78 -28.94
N ALA A 155 4.83 -7.73 -28.99
CA ALA A 155 5.64 -8.93 -29.26
C ALA A 155 5.57 -9.97 -28.11
N PHE A 156 5.22 -9.53 -26.90
CA PHE A 156 5.03 -10.41 -25.75
C PHE A 156 3.53 -10.50 -25.40
N PRO A 157 2.91 -11.71 -25.46
CA PRO A 157 1.48 -11.85 -25.23
C PRO A 157 1.07 -11.49 -23.80
N TYR A 158 -0.09 -10.82 -23.63
CA TYR A 158 -0.59 -10.35 -22.33
C TYR A 158 -0.64 -11.45 -21.27
N VAL A 159 -1.25 -12.59 -21.58
CA VAL A 159 -1.36 -13.72 -20.62
C VAL A 159 0.01 -14.23 -20.17
N ALA A 160 0.97 -14.31 -21.09
CA ALA A 160 2.35 -14.70 -20.76
C ALA A 160 3.04 -13.64 -19.88
N ALA A 161 2.80 -12.35 -20.12
CA ALA A 161 3.32 -11.25 -19.32
C ALA A 161 2.78 -11.28 -17.88
N VAL A 162 1.47 -11.45 -17.73
CA VAL A 162 0.82 -11.62 -16.42
C VAL A 162 1.33 -12.87 -15.70
N ALA A 163 1.44 -14.00 -16.40
CA ALA A 163 1.94 -15.24 -15.82
C ALA A 163 3.40 -15.08 -15.33
N LEU A 164 4.25 -14.42 -16.12
CA LEU A 164 5.63 -14.11 -15.73
C LEU A 164 5.66 -13.24 -14.45
N GLY A 165 4.90 -12.14 -14.40
CA GLY A 165 4.78 -11.28 -13.22
C GLY A 165 4.30 -12.06 -11.99
N THR A 166 3.26 -12.90 -12.16
CA THR A 166 2.71 -13.75 -11.11
C THR A 166 3.75 -14.71 -10.55
N VAL A 167 4.50 -15.39 -11.42
CA VAL A 167 5.56 -16.34 -11.01
C VAL A 167 6.68 -15.61 -10.28
N CYS A 168 7.13 -14.45 -10.78
CA CYS A 168 8.19 -13.67 -10.16
C CYS A 168 7.81 -13.21 -8.75
N VAL A 169 6.63 -12.59 -8.58
CA VAL A 169 6.09 -12.17 -7.29
C VAL A 169 5.98 -13.36 -6.33
N SER A 170 5.37 -14.46 -6.78
CA SER A 170 5.17 -15.67 -5.97
C SER A 170 6.48 -16.23 -5.45
N LEU A 171 7.44 -16.45 -6.33
CA LEU A 171 8.72 -17.06 -5.97
C LEU A 171 9.56 -16.15 -5.08
N HIS A 172 9.51 -14.83 -5.32
CA HIS A 172 10.19 -13.84 -4.47
C HIS A 172 9.67 -13.90 -3.03
N ILE A 173 8.34 -13.83 -2.82
CA ILE A 173 7.75 -13.83 -1.47
C ILE A 173 7.94 -15.18 -0.78
N ILE A 174 7.67 -16.29 -1.49
CA ILE A 174 7.78 -17.64 -0.93
C ILE A 174 9.22 -17.92 -0.48
N GLY A 175 10.19 -17.44 -1.25
CA GLY A 175 11.62 -17.57 -0.92
C GLY A 175 12.02 -16.73 0.29
N GLY A 176 11.69 -15.43 0.26
CA GLY A 176 12.34 -14.45 1.10
C GLY A 176 11.54 -13.84 2.24
N GLY A 177 10.19 -13.93 2.19
CA GLY A 177 9.33 -13.28 3.19
C GLY A 177 9.59 -11.78 3.34
N MET A 178 9.21 -11.19 4.48
CA MET A 178 9.31 -9.75 4.75
C MET A 178 10.72 -9.19 4.66
N LYS A 179 11.74 -9.98 5.00
CA LYS A 179 13.13 -9.52 4.96
C LYS A 179 13.56 -9.22 3.51
N SER A 180 13.29 -10.15 2.58
CA SER A 180 13.58 -9.93 1.16
C SER A 180 12.71 -8.83 0.56
N VAL A 181 11.43 -8.78 0.91
CA VAL A 181 10.52 -7.71 0.46
C VAL A 181 11.08 -6.35 0.86
N ALA A 182 11.45 -6.12 2.12
CA ALA A 182 11.95 -4.82 2.58
C ALA A 182 13.24 -4.37 1.87
N TRP A 183 14.14 -5.30 1.57
CA TRP A 183 15.38 -4.99 0.84
C TRP A 183 15.15 -4.74 -0.66
N LEU A 184 14.33 -5.57 -1.29
CA LEU A 184 13.95 -5.35 -2.70
C LEU A 184 13.20 -4.03 -2.86
N ASP A 185 12.31 -3.71 -1.92
CA ASP A 185 11.60 -2.43 -1.85
C ASP A 185 12.54 -1.23 -1.78
N THR A 186 13.67 -1.37 -1.07
CA THR A 186 14.68 -0.32 -1.00
C THR A 186 15.33 -0.08 -2.37
N PHE A 187 15.67 -1.15 -3.09
CA PHE A 187 16.17 -1.06 -4.45
C PHE A 187 15.10 -0.47 -5.39
N HIS A 188 13.87 -0.93 -5.30
CA HIS A 188 12.75 -0.45 -6.10
C HIS A 188 12.45 1.04 -5.87
N MET A 189 12.57 1.52 -4.63
CA MET A 189 12.37 2.94 -4.31
C MET A 189 13.38 3.83 -5.02
N VAL A 190 14.66 3.46 -4.99
CA VAL A 190 15.72 4.19 -5.69
C VAL A 190 15.54 4.14 -7.21
N LEU A 191 15.24 2.94 -7.74
CA LEU A 191 14.99 2.75 -9.17
C LEU A 191 13.77 3.55 -9.64
N GLY A 192 12.66 3.49 -8.88
CA GLY A 192 11.42 4.18 -9.23
C GLY A 192 11.58 5.69 -9.24
N PHE A 193 12.23 6.25 -8.20
CA PHE A 193 12.56 7.66 -8.16
C PHE A 193 13.41 8.08 -9.35
N ALA A 194 14.52 7.37 -9.60
CA ALA A 194 15.40 7.67 -10.72
C ALA A 194 14.68 7.61 -12.07
N ALA A 195 13.85 6.59 -12.29
CA ALA A 195 13.16 6.38 -13.55
C ALA A 195 12.16 7.50 -13.88
N VAL A 196 11.37 7.97 -12.89
CA VAL A 196 10.43 9.09 -13.09
C VAL A 196 11.19 10.32 -13.57
N TYR A 197 12.28 10.67 -12.91
CA TYR A 197 13.03 11.87 -13.23
C TYR A 197 13.88 11.73 -14.50
N VAL A 198 14.40 10.53 -14.80
CA VAL A 198 15.13 10.30 -16.07
C VAL A 198 14.21 10.50 -17.27
N VAL A 199 12.98 9.97 -17.23
CA VAL A 199 11.98 10.19 -18.29
C VAL A 199 11.63 11.68 -18.39
N LEU A 200 11.32 12.33 -17.26
CA LEU A 200 10.96 13.74 -17.21
C LEU A 200 12.07 14.63 -17.78
N VAL A 201 13.28 14.51 -17.25
CA VAL A 201 14.42 15.35 -17.63
C VAL A 201 14.80 15.13 -19.08
N PHE A 202 14.86 13.88 -19.54
CA PHE A 202 15.20 13.57 -20.94
C PHE A 202 14.22 14.23 -21.92
N ILE A 203 12.91 14.10 -21.66
CA ILE A 203 11.88 14.68 -22.55
C ILE A 203 11.97 16.20 -22.55
N VAL A 204 12.12 16.81 -21.37
CA VAL A 204 12.23 18.27 -21.24
C VAL A 204 13.46 18.80 -21.97
N MET A 205 14.63 18.21 -21.78
CA MET A 205 15.86 18.65 -22.43
C MET A 205 15.82 18.49 -23.96
N LYS A 206 15.17 17.42 -24.44
CA LYS A 206 15.13 17.12 -25.88
C LYS A 206 14.11 17.94 -26.65
N TYR A 207 12.92 18.15 -26.08
CA TYR A 207 11.78 18.74 -26.80
C TYR A 207 11.51 20.20 -26.42
N PHE A 208 12.13 20.69 -25.35
CA PHE A 208 12.01 22.07 -24.86
C PHE A 208 13.38 22.67 -24.53
N PRO A 209 14.33 22.72 -25.53
CA PRO A 209 15.72 23.06 -25.25
C PRO A 209 15.93 24.51 -24.82
N ASP A 210 15.08 25.45 -25.26
CA ASP A 210 15.28 26.89 -25.06
C ASP A 210 14.76 27.37 -23.68
N GLY A 211 13.78 26.70 -23.08
CA GLY A 211 13.17 27.16 -21.82
C GLY A 211 12.77 26.05 -20.86
N GLY A 212 13.06 24.79 -21.19
CA GLY A 212 12.79 23.64 -20.30
C GLY A 212 11.33 23.51 -19.89
N LEU A 213 11.09 23.28 -18.61
CA LEU A 213 9.72 23.15 -18.07
C LEU A 213 8.89 24.42 -18.23
N VAL A 214 9.50 25.60 -18.19
CA VAL A 214 8.80 26.87 -18.39
C VAL A 214 8.25 26.95 -19.82
N GLN A 215 9.05 26.60 -20.81
CA GLN A 215 8.62 26.54 -22.21
C GLN A 215 7.49 25.53 -22.40
N ALA A 216 7.59 24.34 -21.79
CA ALA A 216 6.54 23.33 -21.85
C ALA A 216 5.23 23.83 -21.20
N ALA A 217 5.32 24.45 -20.02
CA ALA A 217 4.16 25.02 -19.34
C ALA A 217 3.50 26.15 -20.13
N GLN A 218 4.32 27.06 -20.73
CA GLN A 218 3.81 28.12 -21.57
C GLN A 218 3.03 27.55 -22.77
N LYS A 219 3.58 26.52 -23.45
CA LYS A 219 2.90 25.84 -24.55
C LYS A 219 1.53 25.27 -24.15
N VAL A 220 1.41 24.75 -22.91
CA VAL A 220 0.13 24.27 -22.37
C VAL A 220 -0.84 25.42 -22.10
N MET A 221 -0.35 26.54 -21.54
CA MET A 221 -1.17 27.73 -21.23
C MET A 221 -1.65 28.46 -22.47
N ASP A 222 -0.81 28.52 -23.51
CA ASP A 222 -1.17 29.21 -24.77
C ASP A 222 -2.16 28.43 -25.62
N ASN A 223 -2.37 27.15 -25.34
CA ASN A 223 -3.37 26.34 -26.03
C ASN A 223 -4.68 26.29 -25.21
N PRO A 224 -5.77 26.91 -25.68
CA PRO A 224 -7.06 26.94 -24.96
C PRO A 224 -7.61 25.57 -24.58
N GLU A 225 -7.29 24.53 -25.36
CA GLU A 225 -7.76 23.16 -25.12
C GLU A 225 -7.02 22.48 -23.97
N THR A 226 -5.79 22.86 -23.67
CA THR A 226 -4.96 22.26 -22.62
C THR A 226 -4.78 23.14 -21.38
N ALA A 227 -5.02 24.45 -21.49
CA ALA A 227 -4.81 25.41 -20.41
C ALA A 227 -5.58 25.06 -19.13
N SER A 228 -6.81 24.52 -19.26
CA SER A 228 -7.65 24.09 -18.14
C SER A 228 -7.01 22.98 -17.30
N ILE A 229 -6.06 22.20 -17.84
CA ILE A 229 -5.33 21.16 -17.09
C ILE A 229 -4.50 21.76 -15.95
N LEU A 230 -3.99 22.99 -16.13
CA LEU A 230 -3.20 23.72 -15.13
C LEU A 230 -4.05 24.51 -14.12
N SER A 231 -5.37 24.37 -14.17
CA SER A 231 -6.30 25.06 -13.29
C SER A 231 -7.18 24.10 -12.50
N THR A 232 -7.94 24.64 -11.55
CA THR A 232 -9.04 23.96 -10.86
C THR A 232 -10.34 24.65 -11.19
N PRO A 233 -11.41 23.94 -11.47
CA PRO A 233 -11.66 22.50 -11.29
C PRO A 233 -11.19 21.60 -12.44
N GLY A 234 -10.29 22.05 -13.32
CA GLY A 234 -9.73 21.27 -14.43
C GLY A 234 -10.62 21.21 -15.67
N PRO A 235 -10.27 20.38 -16.67
CA PRO A 235 -11.04 20.23 -17.89
C PRO A 235 -12.53 19.92 -17.61
N GLU A 236 -13.43 20.65 -18.25
CA GLU A 236 -14.89 20.49 -18.12
C GLU A 236 -15.43 20.54 -16.68
N GLY A 237 -14.68 21.13 -15.74
CA GLY A 237 -15.06 21.13 -14.33
C GLY A 237 -15.00 19.76 -13.65
N ALA A 238 -14.24 18.85 -14.20
CA ALA A 238 -14.23 17.43 -13.81
C ALA A 238 -13.77 17.16 -12.37
N TYR A 239 -13.02 18.10 -11.76
CA TYR A 239 -12.44 17.88 -10.44
C TYR A 239 -12.66 19.07 -9.48
N ASP A 240 -13.86 19.15 -8.94
CA ASP A 240 -14.27 20.14 -7.95
C ASP A 240 -13.68 19.84 -6.56
N TRP A 241 -13.99 20.71 -5.57
CA TRP A 241 -13.55 20.53 -4.19
C TRP A 241 -14.02 19.21 -3.56
N LYS A 242 -15.14 18.62 -4.00
CA LYS A 242 -15.63 17.32 -3.51
C LYS A 242 -14.75 16.20 -4.04
N GLY A 243 -14.37 16.25 -5.31
CA GLY A 243 -13.41 15.33 -5.92
C GLY A 243 -12.06 15.35 -5.18
N MET A 244 -11.55 16.56 -4.89
CA MET A 244 -10.32 16.73 -4.11
C MET A 244 -10.45 16.14 -2.71
N LEU A 245 -11.55 16.39 -2.00
CA LEU A 245 -11.79 15.86 -0.66
C LEU A 245 -11.92 14.33 -0.66
N ASN A 246 -12.67 13.76 -1.62
CA ASN A 246 -12.80 12.32 -1.81
C ASN A 246 -11.42 11.65 -1.94
N LEU A 247 -10.57 12.18 -2.81
CA LEU A 247 -9.25 11.62 -3.05
C LEU A 247 -8.32 11.81 -1.85
N SER A 248 -8.33 12.99 -1.21
CA SER A 248 -7.51 13.28 -0.03
C SER A 248 -7.83 12.35 1.14
N ILE A 249 -9.11 12.09 1.39
CA ILE A 249 -9.52 11.16 2.45
C ILE A 249 -9.15 9.73 2.08
N THR A 250 -9.38 9.31 0.83
CA THR A 250 -9.05 7.96 0.36
C THR A 250 -7.54 7.73 0.37
N GLY A 251 -6.76 8.67 -0.12
CA GLY A 251 -5.31 8.55 -0.25
C GLY A 251 -4.55 8.77 1.07
N ALA A 252 -5.03 9.67 1.93
CA ALA A 252 -4.32 9.99 3.17
C ALA A 252 -4.80 9.16 4.35
N VAL A 253 -6.10 9.19 4.59
CA VAL A 253 -6.68 8.68 5.83
C VAL A 253 -6.80 7.15 5.79
N ALA A 254 -7.25 6.59 4.67
CA ALA A 254 -7.44 5.15 4.54
C ALA A 254 -6.13 4.36 4.47
N THR A 255 -5.08 4.95 3.91
CA THR A 255 -3.82 4.24 3.64
C THR A 255 -3.13 3.72 4.92
N ILE A 256 -3.26 4.44 6.04
CA ILE A 256 -2.61 4.03 7.30
C ILE A 256 -3.12 2.68 7.83
N VAL A 257 -4.37 2.33 7.54
CA VAL A 257 -4.99 1.07 7.98
C VAL A 257 -4.94 -0.02 6.91
N TRP A 258 -4.34 0.22 5.77
CA TRP A 258 -4.09 -0.86 4.81
C TRP A 258 -3.22 -1.94 5.47
N PRO A 259 -3.56 -3.21 5.33
CA PRO A 259 -2.93 -4.27 6.10
C PRO A 259 -1.40 -4.28 6.05
N HIS A 260 -0.84 -4.10 4.85
CA HIS A 260 0.61 -4.09 4.65
C HIS A 260 1.28 -2.84 5.22
N ILE A 261 0.62 -1.67 5.19
CA ILE A 261 1.14 -0.43 5.81
C ILE A 261 1.06 -0.53 7.33
N PHE A 262 -0.04 -1.06 7.86
CA PHE A 262 -0.21 -1.31 9.28
C PHE A 262 0.91 -2.22 9.83
N MET A 263 1.21 -3.31 9.13
CA MET A 263 2.28 -4.24 9.52
C MET A 263 3.68 -3.62 9.48
N ARG A 264 3.90 -2.56 8.67
CA ARG A 264 5.16 -1.79 8.70
C ARG A 264 5.47 -1.18 10.07
N CYS A 265 4.43 -0.89 10.86
CA CYS A 265 4.64 -0.42 12.24
C CYS A 265 5.33 -1.48 13.10
N TYR A 266 5.05 -2.77 12.89
CA TYR A 266 5.58 -3.85 13.71
C TYR A 266 7.00 -4.27 13.35
N ILE A 267 7.46 -4.05 12.12
CA ILE A 267 8.80 -4.46 11.66
C ILE A 267 9.91 -3.48 12.03
N ALA A 268 9.56 -2.26 12.47
CA ALA A 268 10.52 -1.22 12.84
C ALA A 268 11.45 -1.69 13.96
N LYS A 269 12.76 -1.42 13.81
CA LYS A 269 13.78 -1.82 14.78
C LYS A 269 13.61 -1.11 16.13
N ASP A 270 13.41 0.21 16.08
CA ASP A 270 13.32 1.06 17.27
C ASP A 270 12.44 2.30 17.01
N LEU A 271 12.21 3.10 18.05
CA LEU A 271 11.41 4.32 17.95
C LEU A 271 12.07 5.44 17.14
N LYS A 272 13.38 5.41 16.98
CA LYS A 272 14.10 6.36 16.14
C LYS A 272 13.60 6.27 14.70
N ASN A 273 13.17 5.08 14.25
CA ASN A 273 12.55 4.89 12.94
C ASN A 273 11.40 5.87 12.73
N PHE A 274 10.45 5.97 13.68
CA PHE A 274 9.28 6.84 13.56
C PHE A 274 9.64 8.32 13.60
N LYS A 275 10.64 8.70 14.44
CA LYS A 275 11.15 10.07 14.48
C LYS A 275 11.76 10.48 13.12
N VAL A 276 12.51 9.60 12.47
CA VAL A 276 13.06 9.88 11.14
C VAL A 276 11.96 9.90 10.09
N MET A 277 11.01 8.96 10.15
CA MET A 277 9.88 8.92 9.22
C MET A 277 9.01 10.17 9.27
N SER A 278 8.84 10.82 10.43
CA SER A 278 7.96 11.99 10.57
C SER A 278 8.32 13.15 9.64
N TRP A 279 9.58 13.31 9.30
CA TRP A 279 10.03 14.36 8.39
C TRP A 279 10.46 13.82 7.01
N ALA A 280 11.02 12.60 6.96
CA ALA A 280 11.53 12.05 5.71
C ALA A 280 10.42 11.52 4.79
N MET A 281 9.39 10.87 5.34
CA MET A 281 8.31 10.30 4.54
C MET A 281 7.53 11.32 3.71
N PRO A 282 7.11 12.49 4.26
CA PRO A 282 6.46 13.52 3.46
C PRO A 282 7.28 13.95 2.25
N LEU A 283 8.61 14.12 2.41
CA LEU A 283 9.50 14.52 1.34
C LEU A 283 9.65 13.42 0.28
N VAL A 284 9.82 12.17 0.73
CA VAL A 284 9.93 11.01 -0.17
C VAL A 284 8.64 10.83 -0.97
N TYR A 285 7.48 10.88 -0.31
CA TYR A 285 6.19 10.79 -1.02
C TYR A 285 5.99 11.93 -2.01
N ALA A 286 6.19 13.17 -1.57
CA ALA A 286 6.01 14.33 -2.43
C ALA A 286 6.92 14.25 -3.66
N SER A 287 8.17 13.83 -3.51
CA SER A 287 9.14 13.84 -4.60
C SER A 287 8.71 13.03 -5.82
N VAL A 288 8.21 11.80 -5.65
CA VAL A 288 7.76 10.96 -6.77
C VAL A 288 6.46 11.49 -7.37
N PHE A 289 5.49 11.85 -6.53
CA PHE A 289 4.19 12.35 -7.02
C PHE A 289 4.32 13.71 -7.72
N VAL A 290 5.24 14.58 -7.30
CA VAL A 290 5.54 15.84 -8.01
C VAL A 290 6.09 15.56 -9.40
N GLY A 291 7.04 14.64 -9.55
CA GLY A 291 7.55 14.25 -10.87
C GLY A 291 6.45 13.72 -11.80
N LEU A 292 5.61 12.83 -11.29
CA LEU A 292 4.48 12.29 -12.04
C LEU A 292 3.41 13.35 -12.35
N ALA A 293 3.19 14.31 -11.44
CA ALA A 293 2.27 15.42 -11.67
C ALA A 293 2.77 16.33 -12.80
N ILE A 294 4.04 16.71 -12.78
CA ILE A 294 4.67 17.51 -13.86
C ILE A 294 4.52 16.80 -15.21
N ILE A 295 4.72 15.49 -15.24
CA ILE A 295 4.50 14.71 -16.46
C ILE A 295 3.03 14.81 -16.91
N GLY A 296 2.08 14.63 -16.00
CA GLY A 296 0.64 14.63 -16.32
C GLY A 296 0.08 16.00 -16.72
N CYS A 297 0.47 17.08 -16.02
CA CYS A 297 -0.11 18.41 -16.27
C CYS A 297 0.71 19.31 -17.22
N ILE A 298 2.01 19.04 -17.41
CA ILE A 298 2.86 19.90 -18.26
C ILE A 298 3.38 19.11 -19.45
N VAL A 299 4.13 18.02 -19.23
CA VAL A 299 4.86 17.34 -20.31
C VAL A 299 3.91 16.63 -21.27
N ALA A 300 2.95 15.87 -20.75
CA ALA A 300 2.02 15.12 -21.58
C ALA A 300 1.15 16.04 -22.46
N PRO A 301 0.46 17.07 -21.94
CA PRO A 301 -0.34 17.96 -22.79
C PRO A 301 0.53 18.80 -23.74
N ALA A 302 1.76 19.19 -23.37
CA ALA A 302 2.66 19.91 -24.25
C ALA A 302 3.13 19.08 -25.46
N ILE A 303 3.22 17.75 -25.32
CA ILE A 303 3.69 16.83 -26.37
C ILE A 303 2.54 16.17 -27.11
N LEU A 304 1.53 15.67 -26.40
CA LEU A 304 0.43 14.88 -26.96
C LEU A 304 -0.78 15.74 -27.34
N GLY A 305 -0.84 16.99 -26.88
CA GLY A 305 -2.00 17.88 -27.10
C GLY A 305 -3.17 17.58 -26.17
N SER A 306 -4.37 17.99 -26.58
CA SER A 306 -5.65 17.69 -25.96
C SER A 306 -6.28 16.43 -26.58
N GLY A 307 -7.23 15.79 -25.86
CA GLY A 307 -8.04 14.71 -26.43
C GLY A 307 -7.26 13.43 -26.76
N PHE A 308 -6.15 13.19 -26.07
CA PHE A 308 -5.43 11.93 -26.25
C PHE A 308 -6.33 10.75 -25.86
N GLU A 309 -6.65 9.85 -26.81
CA GLU A 309 -7.72 8.84 -26.70
C GLU A 309 -7.59 7.90 -25.49
N ASN A 310 -6.35 7.51 -25.14
CA ASN A 310 -6.11 6.60 -24.04
C ASN A 310 -5.08 7.17 -23.05
N PRO A 311 -5.47 8.07 -22.14
CA PRO A 311 -4.58 8.68 -21.16
C PRO A 311 -3.85 7.68 -20.25
N ASP A 312 -4.38 6.48 -20.02
CA ASP A 312 -3.70 5.45 -19.21
C ASP A 312 -2.41 4.94 -19.87
N THR A 313 -2.21 5.25 -21.14
CA THR A 313 -0.97 4.94 -21.89
C THR A 313 0.02 6.10 -21.96
N ILE A 314 -0.21 7.23 -21.30
CA ILE A 314 0.69 8.42 -21.34
C ILE A 314 2.13 8.03 -21.00
N MET A 315 2.35 7.42 -19.84
CA MET A 315 3.71 7.05 -19.41
C MET A 315 4.40 6.08 -20.38
N PRO A 316 3.80 4.94 -20.75
CA PRO A 316 4.43 4.04 -21.72
C PRO A 316 4.66 4.69 -23.09
N ILE A 317 3.75 5.54 -23.56
CA ILE A 317 3.94 6.23 -24.84
C ILE A 317 5.05 7.27 -24.77
N LEU A 318 5.09 8.09 -23.74
CA LEU A 318 6.18 9.04 -23.54
C LEU A 318 7.54 8.31 -23.49
N ALA A 319 7.61 7.21 -22.75
CA ALA A 319 8.83 6.43 -22.65
C ALA A 319 9.22 5.73 -23.96
N THR A 320 8.27 5.15 -24.70
CA THR A 320 8.58 4.33 -25.89
C THR A 320 8.75 5.14 -27.17
N LYS A 321 7.93 6.18 -27.37
CA LYS A 321 7.98 6.98 -28.60
C LYS A 321 8.90 8.19 -28.53
N TYR A 322 9.09 8.77 -27.33
CA TYR A 322 9.81 10.03 -27.16
C TYR A 322 11.18 9.88 -26.48
N CYS A 323 11.47 8.69 -25.91
CA CYS A 323 12.75 8.38 -25.29
C CYS A 323 13.53 7.27 -26.04
N PRO A 324 14.84 7.17 -25.85
CA PRO A 324 15.62 6.06 -26.39
C PRO A 324 15.27 4.74 -25.68
N PRO A 325 15.53 3.56 -26.30
CA PRO A 325 15.14 2.25 -25.79
C PRO A 325 15.60 1.95 -24.35
N ILE A 326 16.76 2.48 -23.96
CA ILE A 326 17.28 2.29 -22.60
C ILE A 326 16.37 3.00 -21.54
N ILE A 327 15.87 4.20 -21.85
CA ILE A 327 14.96 4.92 -20.95
C ILE A 327 13.59 4.24 -20.94
N SER A 328 13.13 3.72 -22.08
CA SER A 328 11.90 2.92 -22.16
C SER A 328 11.99 1.69 -21.26
N PHE A 329 13.12 1.00 -21.25
CA PHE A 329 13.36 -0.14 -20.40
C PHE A 329 13.41 0.24 -18.91
N ILE A 330 14.10 1.34 -18.55
CA ILE A 330 14.13 1.87 -17.19
C ILE A 330 12.72 2.24 -16.71
N SER A 331 11.89 2.85 -17.57
CA SER A 331 10.49 3.15 -17.30
C SER A 331 9.65 1.88 -17.01
N LEU A 332 9.85 0.83 -17.81
CA LEU A 332 9.21 -0.46 -17.57
C LEU A 332 9.65 -1.09 -16.24
N LEU A 333 10.94 -1.04 -15.91
CA LEU A 333 11.44 -1.52 -14.61
C LEU A 333 10.84 -0.73 -13.44
N CYS A 334 10.58 0.57 -13.60
CA CYS A 334 9.89 1.38 -12.58
C CYS A 334 8.45 0.89 -12.36
N LEU A 335 7.72 0.61 -13.44
CA LEU A 335 6.38 0.03 -13.34
C LEU A 335 6.41 -1.30 -12.57
N PHE A 336 7.35 -2.18 -12.93
CA PHE A 336 7.55 -3.43 -12.20
C PHE A 336 7.85 -3.18 -10.72
N ALA A 337 8.77 -2.26 -10.42
CA ALA A 337 9.16 -1.93 -9.06
C ALA A 337 7.94 -1.52 -8.20
N PHE A 338 7.08 -0.66 -8.72
CA PHE A 338 5.88 -0.19 -8.03
C PHE A 338 4.84 -1.30 -7.87
N ALA A 339 4.55 -2.02 -8.94
CA ALA A 339 3.54 -3.07 -8.94
C ALA A 339 3.94 -4.28 -8.09
N VAL A 340 5.20 -4.72 -8.19
CA VAL A 340 5.75 -5.85 -7.43
C VAL A 340 5.79 -5.54 -5.95
N SER A 341 6.35 -4.38 -5.54
CA SER A 341 6.45 -4.00 -4.13
C SER A 341 5.08 -4.00 -3.43
N THR A 342 4.06 -3.45 -4.10
CA THR A 342 2.69 -3.44 -3.58
C THR A 342 2.13 -4.86 -3.49
N SER A 343 2.31 -5.68 -4.54
CA SER A 343 1.83 -7.07 -4.57
C SER A 343 2.47 -7.91 -3.48
N ASP A 344 3.79 -7.85 -3.37
CA ASP A 344 4.57 -8.57 -2.37
C ASP A 344 4.09 -8.25 -0.95
N SER A 345 3.95 -6.96 -0.65
CA SER A 345 3.54 -6.49 0.66
C SER A 345 2.12 -6.88 1.02
N MET A 346 1.18 -6.75 0.08
CA MET A 346 -0.22 -7.12 0.30
C MET A 346 -0.41 -8.63 0.47
N LEU A 347 0.18 -9.43 -0.40
CA LEU A 347 0.09 -10.89 -0.34
C LEU A 347 0.72 -11.43 0.94
N LEU A 348 1.88 -10.89 1.34
CA LEU A 348 2.52 -11.31 2.58
C LEU A 348 1.66 -10.97 3.79
N SER A 349 0.99 -9.82 3.78
CA SER A 349 0.03 -9.44 4.83
C SER A 349 -1.18 -10.35 4.88
N ALA A 350 -1.76 -10.71 3.72
CA ALA A 350 -2.85 -11.68 3.64
C ALA A 350 -2.43 -13.05 4.17
N SER A 351 -1.22 -13.50 3.80
CA SER A 351 -0.65 -14.75 4.28
C SER A 351 -0.39 -14.73 5.79
N ALA A 352 0.08 -13.61 6.35
CA ALA A 352 0.27 -13.45 7.78
C ALA A 352 -1.07 -13.54 8.54
N MET A 353 -2.10 -12.81 8.09
CA MET A 353 -3.43 -12.87 8.69
C MET A 353 -4.04 -14.27 8.60
N ALA A 354 -3.98 -14.92 7.45
CA ALA A 354 -4.47 -16.29 7.31
C ALA A 354 -3.72 -17.29 8.21
N SER A 355 -2.41 -17.15 8.32
CA SER A 355 -1.57 -18.05 9.11
C SER A 355 -1.70 -17.80 10.61
N ARG A 356 -1.69 -16.53 11.04
CA ARG A 356 -1.72 -16.14 12.45
C ARG A 356 -3.15 -16.17 13.00
N ASP A 357 -4.06 -15.40 12.35
CA ASP A 357 -5.40 -15.15 12.90
C ASP A 357 -6.38 -16.29 12.64
N ILE A 358 -6.22 -17.03 11.54
CA ILE A 358 -7.12 -18.13 11.20
C ILE A 358 -6.48 -19.47 11.60
N TYR A 359 -5.33 -19.86 10.99
CA TYR A 359 -4.76 -21.18 11.19
C TYR A 359 -4.21 -21.39 12.61
N THR A 360 -3.26 -20.55 13.06
CA THR A 360 -2.62 -20.71 14.36
C THR A 360 -3.63 -20.53 15.48
N ARG A 361 -4.41 -19.46 15.45
CA ARG A 361 -5.36 -19.12 16.50
C ARG A 361 -6.47 -20.16 16.66
N HIS A 362 -7.24 -20.43 15.60
CA HIS A 362 -8.44 -21.28 15.69
C HIS A 362 -8.13 -22.78 15.69
N LYS A 363 -7.03 -23.22 15.05
CA LYS A 363 -6.70 -24.64 15.00
C LYS A 363 -5.90 -25.11 16.21
N TYR A 364 -5.09 -24.23 16.81
CA TYR A 364 -4.16 -24.61 17.87
C TYR A 364 -4.41 -23.83 19.17
N GLU A 365 -4.23 -22.51 19.21
CA GLU A 365 -4.22 -21.72 20.45
C GLU A 365 -5.54 -21.82 21.23
N LEU A 366 -6.69 -21.64 20.57
CA LEU A 366 -8.01 -21.76 21.22
C LEU A 366 -8.31 -23.17 21.75
N LYS A 367 -7.55 -24.17 21.31
CA LYS A 367 -7.64 -25.57 21.78
C LYS A 367 -6.54 -25.92 22.78
N GLY A 368 -5.79 -24.92 23.28
CA GLY A 368 -4.69 -25.14 24.22
C GLY A 368 -3.50 -25.91 23.63
N LYS A 369 -3.36 -25.92 22.28
CA LYS A 369 -2.28 -26.62 21.58
C LYS A 369 -1.21 -25.63 21.12
N THR A 370 0.03 -26.07 21.13
CA THR A 370 1.16 -25.34 20.51
C THR A 370 1.30 -25.71 19.05
N VAL A 371 1.73 -24.77 18.22
CA VAL A 371 2.03 -24.98 16.81
C VAL A 371 3.54 -24.93 16.57
N GLU A 372 4.05 -25.80 15.76
CA GLU A 372 5.44 -25.76 15.33
C GLU A 372 5.67 -24.50 14.44
N PRO A 373 6.67 -23.64 14.72
CA PRO A 373 6.92 -22.42 13.94
C PRO A 373 7.07 -22.65 12.43
N LYS A 374 7.75 -23.74 12.04
CA LYS A 374 7.90 -24.12 10.63
C LYS A 374 6.57 -24.44 9.95
N SER A 375 5.61 -25.01 10.69
CA SER A 375 4.28 -25.32 10.15
C SER A 375 3.48 -24.06 9.82
N VAL A 376 3.64 -22.99 10.61
CA VAL A 376 3.01 -21.68 10.35
C VAL A 376 3.57 -21.08 9.05
N VAL A 377 4.88 -21.09 8.86
CA VAL A 377 5.53 -20.60 7.62
C VAL A 377 5.10 -21.44 6.42
N LYS A 378 5.08 -22.78 6.55
CA LYS A 378 4.62 -23.68 5.48
C LYS A 378 3.19 -23.38 5.08
N PHE A 379 2.29 -23.20 6.05
CA PHE A 379 0.90 -22.83 5.78
C PHE A 379 0.81 -21.46 5.09
N GLY A 380 1.57 -20.48 5.54
CA GLY A 380 1.64 -19.16 4.90
C GLY A 380 2.05 -19.23 3.43
N ARG A 381 3.05 -20.04 3.10
CA ARG A 381 3.48 -20.27 1.71
C ARG A 381 2.39 -20.93 0.85
N ILE A 382 1.62 -21.86 1.42
CA ILE A 382 0.48 -22.47 0.73
C ILE A 382 -0.60 -21.43 0.46
N VAL A 383 -0.93 -20.60 1.45
CA VAL A 383 -1.89 -19.49 1.28
C VAL A 383 -1.44 -18.53 0.18
N LEU A 384 -0.16 -18.16 0.15
CA LEU A 384 0.41 -17.33 -0.93
C LEU A 384 0.15 -17.94 -2.31
N LEU A 385 0.42 -19.23 -2.47
CA LEU A 385 0.18 -19.93 -3.75
C LEU A 385 -1.31 -19.91 -4.13
N VAL A 386 -2.21 -20.20 -3.18
CA VAL A 386 -3.65 -20.20 -3.43
C VAL A 386 -4.14 -18.80 -3.83
N LEU A 387 -3.71 -17.76 -3.11
CA LEU A 387 -4.05 -16.37 -3.44
C LEU A 387 -3.51 -15.97 -4.82
N MET A 388 -2.29 -16.37 -5.16
CA MET A 388 -1.69 -16.05 -6.46
C MET A 388 -2.40 -16.74 -7.61
N VAL A 389 -2.86 -17.99 -7.43
CA VAL A 389 -3.68 -18.67 -8.43
C VAL A 389 -5.01 -17.94 -8.62
N ALA A 390 -5.68 -17.53 -7.53
CA ALA A 390 -6.92 -16.76 -7.61
C ALA A 390 -6.71 -15.42 -8.33
N VAL A 391 -5.64 -14.70 -8.00
CA VAL A 391 -5.27 -13.44 -8.64
C VAL A 391 -4.96 -13.64 -10.12
N LEU A 392 -4.20 -14.68 -10.48
CA LEU A 392 -3.86 -15.02 -11.88
C LEU A 392 -5.12 -15.27 -12.71
N VAL A 393 -6.06 -16.04 -12.20
CA VAL A 393 -7.34 -16.33 -12.88
C VAL A 393 -8.10 -15.04 -13.14
N ILE A 394 -8.27 -14.19 -12.12
CA ILE A 394 -8.97 -12.90 -12.26
C ILE A 394 -8.26 -12.01 -13.28
N THR A 395 -6.93 -11.94 -13.23
CA THR A 395 -6.13 -11.08 -14.12
C THR A 395 -6.15 -11.59 -15.57
N ALA A 396 -6.12 -12.90 -15.78
CA ALA A 396 -6.16 -13.50 -17.11
C ALA A 396 -7.51 -13.29 -17.81
N LEU A 397 -8.61 -13.21 -17.05
CA LEU A 397 -9.94 -12.90 -17.58
C LEU A 397 -10.07 -11.44 -18.04
N LYS A 398 -9.12 -10.58 -17.70
CA LYS A 398 -9.01 -9.17 -18.10
C LYS A 398 -10.36 -8.44 -18.01
N PRO A 399 -10.98 -8.33 -16.82
CA PRO A 399 -12.25 -7.63 -16.71
C PRO A 399 -12.05 -6.14 -17.03
N THR A 400 -12.94 -5.60 -17.86
CA THR A 400 -12.85 -4.29 -18.54
C THR A 400 -12.74 -3.07 -17.60
N TYR A 401 -13.04 -3.25 -16.30
CA TYR A 401 -13.15 -2.15 -15.32
C TYR A 401 -12.30 -2.36 -14.05
N ILE A 402 -11.26 -3.20 -14.09
CA ILE A 402 -10.51 -3.56 -12.88
C ILE A 402 -9.80 -2.37 -12.24
N THR A 403 -9.33 -1.39 -13.01
CA THR A 403 -8.58 -0.24 -12.47
C THR A 403 -9.45 0.57 -11.51
N ASP A 404 -10.64 0.93 -11.94
CA ASP A 404 -11.65 1.60 -11.12
C ASP A 404 -12.17 0.66 -10.02
N TYR A 405 -12.32 -0.62 -10.35
CA TYR A 405 -12.92 -1.63 -9.50
C TYR A 405 -12.03 -1.97 -8.29
N ALA A 406 -10.73 -2.20 -8.49
CA ALA A 406 -9.83 -2.53 -7.40
C ALA A 406 -9.68 -1.38 -6.39
N TYR A 407 -9.59 -0.14 -6.86
CA TYR A 407 -9.49 1.02 -5.99
C TYR A 407 -10.80 1.33 -5.25
N ARG A 408 -11.93 1.21 -5.94
CA ARG A 408 -13.28 1.38 -5.35
C ARG A 408 -13.66 0.22 -4.43
N LEU A 409 -13.16 -0.99 -4.66
CA LEU A 409 -13.45 -2.15 -3.83
C LEU A 409 -12.52 -2.27 -2.63
N SER A 410 -11.20 -2.15 -2.80
CA SER A 410 -10.28 -2.51 -1.74
C SER A 410 -10.15 -1.41 -0.68
N SER A 411 -9.87 -0.16 -1.09
CA SER A 411 -9.61 0.94 -0.16
C SER A 411 -10.76 1.25 0.80
N PRO A 412 -12.05 1.29 0.36
CA PRO A 412 -13.16 1.53 1.28
C PRO A 412 -13.29 0.46 2.37
N PHE A 413 -13.07 -0.80 2.02
CA PHE A 413 -13.18 -1.89 2.99
C PHE A 413 -12.01 -1.92 3.98
N PHE A 414 -10.79 -1.63 3.53
CA PHE A 414 -9.66 -1.47 4.45
C PHE A 414 -9.88 -0.30 5.41
N ALA A 415 -10.48 0.80 4.95
CA ALA A 415 -10.76 1.96 5.78
C ALA A 415 -11.74 1.69 6.92
N MET A 416 -12.59 0.65 6.81
CA MET A 416 -13.59 0.36 7.84
C MET A 416 -13.00 -0.07 9.19
N ILE A 417 -11.76 -0.49 9.25
CA ILE A 417 -11.10 -0.73 10.54
C ILE A 417 -10.49 0.54 11.18
N MET A 418 -10.53 1.68 10.51
CA MET A 418 -9.86 2.90 10.96
C MET A 418 -10.50 3.52 12.22
N PRO A 419 -11.83 3.73 12.33
CA PRO A 419 -12.42 4.33 13.53
C PRO A 419 -12.13 3.51 14.78
N CYS A 420 -12.26 2.19 14.71
CA CYS A 420 -11.94 1.30 15.83
C CYS A 420 -10.43 1.22 16.10
N THR A 421 -9.56 1.36 15.09
CA THR A 421 -8.11 1.41 15.30
C THR A 421 -7.71 2.68 16.06
N ILE A 422 -8.16 3.85 15.60
CA ILE A 422 -7.87 5.13 16.27
C ILE A 422 -8.50 5.17 17.65
N GLY A 423 -9.78 4.86 17.77
CA GLY A 423 -10.46 4.82 19.05
C GLY A 423 -9.83 3.82 20.02
N GLY A 424 -9.40 2.67 19.52
CA GLY A 424 -8.69 1.67 20.32
C GLY A 424 -7.36 2.13 20.89
N LEU A 425 -6.64 3.03 20.18
CA LEU A 425 -5.35 3.58 20.59
C LEU A 425 -5.45 4.81 21.51
N PHE A 426 -6.52 5.62 21.37
CA PHE A 426 -6.57 6.93 22.02
C PHE A 426 -7.80 7.14 22.91
N TRP A 427 -8.91 6.43 22.68
CA TRP A 427 -10.16 6.67 23.36
C TRP A 427 -10.49 5.58 24.38
N LYS A 428 -10.45 5.96 25.67
CA LYS A 428 -10.66 5.04 26.80
C LYS A 428 -12.04 4.41 26.87
N ARG A 429 -13.04 5.02 26.22
CA ARG A 429 -14.43 4.52 26.21
C ARG A 429 -14.79 3.61 25.06
N GLY A 430 -13.87 3.37 24.11
CA GLY A 430 -14.12 2.50 22.96
C GLY A 430 -14.38 1.04 23.37
N THR A 431 -15.58 0.55 23.09
CA THR A 431 -16.06 -0.80 23.49
C THR A 431 -16.03 -1.78 22.31
N LYS A 432 -16.11 -3.07 22.64
CA LYS A 432 -16.25 -4.17 21.67
C LYS A 432 -17.51 -4.01 20.83
N GLU A 433 -18.64 -3.74 21.48
CA GLU A 433 -19.94 -3.59 20.83
C GLU A 433 -19.93 -2.42 19.84
N GLY A 434 -19.29 -1.30 20.23
CA GLY A 434 -19.10 -0.14 19.37
C GLY A 434 -18.22 -0.47 18.17
N ALA A 435 -17.10 -1.16 18.36
CA ALA A 435 -16.20 -1.53 17.28
C ALA A 435 -16.88 -2.47 16.26
N VAL A 436 -17.63 -3.47 16.73
CA VAL A 436 -18.37 -4.38 15.86
C VAL A 436 -19.48 -3.63 15.10
N ALA A 437 -20.32 -2.87 15.81
CA ALA A 437 -21.43 -2.13 15.20
C ALA A 437 -20.93 -1.12 14.16
N GLY A 438 -19.88 -0.36 14.51
CA GLY A 438 -19.26 0.61 13.60
C GLY A 438 -18.69 -0.06 12.35
N THR A 439 -17.83 -1.06 12.52
CA THR A 439 -17.16 -1.71 11.38
C THR A 439 -18.16 -2.43 10.47
N VAL A 440 -19.10 -3.20 11.03
CA VAL A 440 -20.12 -3.92 10.25
C VAL A 440 -21.07 -2.93 9.57
N GLY A 441 -21.56 -1.91 10.28
CA GLY A 441 -22.43 -0.89 9.71
C GLY A 441 -21.74 -0.10 8.58
N GLY A 442 -20.48 0.27 8.77
CA GLY A 442 -19.68 0.92 7.73
C GLY A 442 -19.49 0.03 6.49
N VAL A 443 -19.19 -1.26 6.68
CA VAL A 443 -19.07 -2.24 5.58
C VAL A 443 -20.39 -2.36 4.81
N ILE A 444 -21.53 -2.45 5.50
CA ILE A 444 -22.86 -2.51 4.86
C ILE A 444 -23.09 -1.25 4.00
N VAL A 445 -22.82 -0.06 4.54
CA VAL A 445 -22.98 1.20 3.81
C VAL A 445 -22.06 1.25 2.58
N VAL A 446 -20.81 0.81 2.71
CA VAL A 446 -19.88 0.73 1.56
C VAL A 446 -20.41 -0.22 0.49
N ILE A 447 -20.93 -1.40 0.86
CA ILE A 447 -21.53 -2.35 -0.09
C ILE A 447 -22.73 -1.70 -0.81
N LEU A 448 -23.66 -1.12 -0.06
CA LEU A 448 -24.86 -0.49 -0.62
C LEU A 448 -24.51 0.64 -1.59
N LEU A 449 -23.59 1.53 -1.20
CA LEU A 449 -23.22 2.69 -2.01
C LEU A 449 -22.23 2.36 -3.15
N THR A 450 -21.57 1.22 -3.11
CA THR A 450 -20.69 0.79 -4.21
C THR A 450 -21.45 0.02 -5.28
N PHE A 451 -22.43 -0.83 -4.90
CA PHE A 451 -23.05 -1.78 -5.82
C PHE A 451 -24.52 -1.51 -6.14
N ILE A 452 -25.24 -0.80 -5.26
CA ILE A 452 -26.71 -0.72 -5.34
C ILE A 452 -27.18 0.72 -5.55
N ILE A 453 -26.62 1.67 -4.81
CA ILE A 453 -27.11 3.07 -4.77
C ILE A 453 -25.96 4.00 -5.11
N THR A 454 -26.18 4.95 -6.01
CA THR A 454 -25.19 6.02 -6.28
C THR A 454 -24.94 6.83 -5.00
N PRO A 455 -23.68 7.01 -4.59
CA PRO A 455 -23.37 7.78 -3.39
C PRO A 455 -23.91 9.20 -3.45
N PRO A 456 -24.61 9.67 -2.39
CA PRO A 456 -25.27 10.98 -2.43
C PRO A 456 -24.28 12.14 -2.33
N PHE A 457 -24.68 13.33 -2.78
CA PHE A 457 -23.99 14.60 -2.70
C PHE A 457 -22.60 14.65 -3.37
N GLY A 458 -22.23 13.65 -4.19
CA GLY A 458 -20.92 13.57 -4.86
C GLY A 458 -19.76 13.09 -3.96
N PHE A 459 -20.08 12.59 -2.76
CA PHE A 459 -19.07 11.97 -1.89
C PHE A 459 -18.98 10.47 -2.15
N SER A 460 -17.77 9.90 -1.98
CA SER A 460 -17.52 8.48 -2.23
C SER A 460 -18.18 7.58 -1.17
N ALA A 461 -18.41 6.32 -1.53
CA ALA A 461 -18.90 5.30 -0.60
C ALA A 461 -18.01 5.16 0.65
N LEU A 462 -16.70 5.38 0.51
CA LEU A 462 -15.74 5.37 1.61
C LEU A 462 -16.07 6.43 2.67
N ILE A 463 -16.36 7.66 2.25
CA ILE A 463 -16.67 8.76 3.20
C ILE A 463 -17.94 8.45 3.98
N TRP A 464 -19.00 8.04 3.30
CA TRP A 464 -20.25 7.65 3.97
C TRP A 464 -20.06 6.45 4.89
N GLY A 465 -19.32 5.43 4.44
CA GLY A 465 -18.97 4.28 5.27
C GLY A 465 -18.22 4.68 6.52
N LEU A 466 -17.22 5.56 6.41
CA LEU A 466 -16.46 6.07 7.57
C LEU A 466 -17.33 6.89 8.53
N LEU A 467 -18.21 7.76 8.01
CA LEU A 467 -19.11 8.57 8.84
C LEU A 467 -20.07 7.69 9.65
N VAL A 468 -20.72 6.72 8.99
CA VAL A 468 -21.63 5.80 9.67
C VAL A 468 -20.87 4.90 10.66
N ASN A 469 -19.71 4.39 10.26
CA ASN A 469 -18.86 3.60 11.15
C ASN A 469 -18.47 4.39 12.40
N ALA A 470 -17.93 5.59 12.24
CA ALA A 470 -17.52 6.44 13.36
C ALA A 470 -18.72 6.80 14.28
N ALA A 471 -19.87 7.15 13.68
CA ALA A 471 -21.07 7.47 14.44
C ALA A 471 -21.55 6.26 15.27
N LEU A 472 -21.69 5.08 14.64
CA LEU A 472 -22.09 3.86 15.34
C LEU A 472 -21.06 3.47 16.41
N TYR A 473 -19.77 3.54 16.09
CA TYR A 473 -18.70 3.25 17.05
C TYR A 473 -18.81 4.15 18.28
N ILE A 474 -19.00 5.44 18.11
CA ILE A 474 -19.12 6.40 19.21
C ILE A 474 -20.41 6.17 19.99
N ILE A 475 -21.57 6.14 19.32
CA ILE A 475 -22.88 6.05 19.97
C ILE A 475 -22.98 4.75 20.79
N VAL A 476 -22.65 3.62 20.19
CA VAL A 476 -22.75 2.32 20.88
C VAL A 476 -21.72 2.22 22.02
N SER A 477 -20.50 2.76 21.84
CA SER A 477 -19.51 2.79 22.92
C SER A 477 -19.92 3.68 24.08
N LEU A 478 -20.68 4.74 23.85
CA LEU A 478 -21.22 5.59 24.92
C LEU A 478 -22.32 4.87 25.72
N CYS A 479 -23.06 3.96 25.08
CA CYS A 479 -24.13 3.16 25.70
C CYS A 479 -23.64 1.86 26.36
N THR A 480 -22.38 1.47 26.14
CA THR A 480 -21.80 0.23 26.64
C THR A 480 -20.59 0.50 27.53
N LYS A 481 -20.05 -0.52 28.19
CA LYS A 481 -18.91 -0.38 29.09
C LYS A 481 -17.71 -1.20 28.60
N VAL A 482 -16.53 -0.62 28.66
CA VAL A 482 -15.27 -1.32 28.44
C VAL A 482 -14.68 -1.74 29.79
N PRO A 483 -14.11 -2.95 29.93
CA PRO A 483 -13.39 -3.36 31.14
C PRO A 483 -12.15 -2.48 31.39
N ASP A 484 -11.92 -2.09 32.64
CA ASP A 484 -10.81 -1.20 33.03
C ASP A 484 -9.43 -1.82 32.77
N ASP A 485 -9.29 -3.12 32.89
CA ASP A 485 -8.06 -3.85 32.60
C ASP A 485 -7.65 -3.70 31.13
N ILE A 486 -8.62 -3.72 30.20
CA ILE A 486 -8.40 -3.51 28.76
C ILE A 486 -7.92 -2.08 28.49
N VAL A 487 -8.57 -1.08 29.12
CA VAL A 487 -8.13 0.32 29.01
C VAL A 487 -6.72 0.50 29.55
N ASN A 488 -6.46 -0.06 30.74
CA ASN A 488 -5.14 0.03 31.36
C ASN A 488 -4.05 -0.65 30.53
N LYS A 489 -4.34 -1.82 29.96
CA LYS A 489 -3.42 -2.60 29.15
C LYS A 489 -3.03 -1.91 27.85
N TYR A 490 -4.01 -1.38 27.08
CA TYR A 490 -3.80 -0.93 25.71
C TYR A 490 -3.68 0.59 25.53
N ILE A 491 -4.15 1.39 26.49
CA ILE A 491 -4.08 2.85 26.42
C ILE A 491 -3.22 3.43 27.54
N THR A 492 -3.62 3.24 28.81
CA THR A 492 -2.95 3.88 29.95
C THR A 492 -1.47 3.47 30.04
N LYS A 493 -1.17 2.17 29.86
CA LYS A 493 0.22 1.69 29.85
C LYS A 493 1.05 2.31 28.73
N VAL A 494 0.46 2.43 27.51
CA VAL A 494 1.15 3.07 26.39
C VAL A 494 1.37 4.56 26.66
N ASP A 495 0.36 5.27 27.21
CA ASP A 495 0.48 6.68 27.61
C ASP A 495 1.58 6.87 28.65
N THR A 496 1.67 5.98 29.64
CA THR A 496 2.73 6.00 30.66
C THR A 496 4.11 5.78 30.05
N ILE A 497 4.25 4.85 29.10
CA ILE A 497 5.50 4.59 28.40
C ILE A 497 5.93 5.83 27.61
N ILE A 498 4.99 6.48 26.92
CA ILE A 498 5.27 7.69 26.13
C ILE A 498 5.65 8.86 27.05
N ALA A 499 4.89 9.09 28.13
CA ALA A 499 5.11 10.20 29.06
C ALA A 499 6.43 10.08 29.85
N ALA A 500 6.86 8.86 30.12
CA ALA A 500 8.12 8.62 30.83
C ALA A 500 9.34 9.13 30.06
N GLY A 501 9.20 9.54 28.78
CA GLY A 501 10.28 10.11 27.96
C GLY A 501 11.52 9.23 27.89
N THR A 502 11.44 8.08 28.50
CA THR A 502 12.55 7.17 28.73
C THR A 502 13.01 6.66 27.37
N GLU A 503 14.28 6.75 27.18
CA GLU A 503 15.04 5.98 26.22
C GLU A 503 14.40 4.61 26.03
N VAL A 504 13.52 4.52 25.03
CA VAL A 504 12.76 3.28 24.76
C VAL A 504 13.68 2.15 24.31
N ASN A 505 14.95 2.48 24.00
CA ASN A 505 16.04 1.50 23.95
C ASN A 505 16.24 0.76 25.28
N THR A 506 15.88 1.37 26.43
CA THR A 506 15.88 0.72 27.75
C THR A 506 14.63 -0.14 27.99
N ILE A 507 13.50 0.11 27.34
CA ILE A 507 12.27 -0.69 27.53
C ILE A 507 12.44 -2.07 26.91
N SER A 508 13.02 -2.18 25.71
CA SER A 508 13.33 -3.49 25.14
C SER A 508 14.35 -4.27 25.99
N ARG A 509 15.32 -3.59 26.60
CA ARG A 509 16.24 -4.20 27.56
C ARG A 509 15.53 -4.59 28.86
N ARG A 510 14.77 -3.69 29.48
CA ARG A 510 14.05 -3.98 30.74
C ARG A 510 12.94 -5.02 30.59
N THR A 511 12.26 -5.07 29.43
CA THR A 511 11.25 -6.10 29.14
C THR A 511 11.90 -7.45 28.90
N ALA A 512 13.04 -7.49 28.21
CA ALA A 512 13.86 -8.70 28.07
C ALA A 512 14.44 -9.15 29.41
N GLU A 513 14.93 -8.23 30.24
CA GLU A 513 15.46 -8.52 31.60
C GLU A 513 14.34 -8.97 32.54
N LYS A 514 13.13 -8.38 32.48
CA LYS A 514 11.98 -8.84 33.29
C LYS A 514 11.46 -10.17 32.81
N ALA A 515 11.44 -10.46 31.51
CA ALA A 515 11.07 -11.77 30.97
C ALA A 515 12.08 -12.85 31.38
N LEU A 516 13.38 -12.53 31.38
CA LEU A 516 14.44 -13.39 31.88
C LEU A 516 14.35 -13.59 33.41
N ALA A 517 14.05 -12.54 34.19
CA ALA A 517 13.88 -12.60 35.62
C ALA A 517 12.57 -13.31 36.07
N ALA A 518 11.55 -13.29 35.23
CA ALA A 518 10.28 -13.99 35.48
C ALA A 518 10.28 -15.46 35.04
N GLY A 519 11.41 -16.00 34.58
CA GLY A 519 11.52 -17.41 34.21
C GLY A 519 10.67 -17.84 33.03
N MET A 520 10.18 -16.90 32.23
CA MET A 520 9.50 -17.20 30.98
C MET A 520 10.55 -17.51 29.89
N LYS A 521 10.84 -18.79 29.75
CA LYS A 521 11.64 -19.35 28.63
C LYS A 521 10.76 -19.53 27.40
#